data_dfc2cfeaf95e10faea0b1cd8c9c44ce4
#
_entry.id   dfc2cfeaf95e10faea0b1cd8c9c44ce4
#
_cell.length_a   1.000
_cell.length_b   1.000
_cell.length_c   1.000
_cell.angle_alpha   90.00
_cell.angle_beta   90.00
_cell.angle_gamma   90.00
#
_symmetry.space_group_name_H-M   'P 1'
#
loop_
_entity.id
_entity.type
_entity.pdbx_description
1 polymer ?
#
loop_
_entity_poly.entity_id
_entity_poly.type
_entity_poly.pdbx_seq_one_letter_code
_entity_poly.pdbx_strand_id
1 'polypeptide(L)'
;MPFNNEIRAGASGAQSTDFYNGVVNQSLRFNDGDSANLSRTFTSSSNRRTWTWSAWIKRSGFGIDDMPLFNAYASSSNYAYINFRYSSTPGYETLEYFDSNSKYVTTTQAFRDASAWYHFVVAFDTTQSTEADRIKFYVNGTQITSFSRTAYPSQ
;
A
#
# COMPACT_ATOMS: atom_id res chain seq x y z
N MET A 1 -39.73 -4.51 10.35
CA MET A 1 -38.58 -4.80 11.21
C MET A 1 -37.39 -4.14 10.58
N PRO A 2 -36.68 -3.24 11.27
CA PRO A 2 -35.46 -2.66 10.74
C PRO A 2 -34.36 -3.72 10.79
N PHE A 3 -33.70 -3.95 9.66
CA PHE A 3 -32.51 -4.80 9.60
C PHE A 3 -31.34 -4.05 10.28
N ASN A 4 -30.92 -4.54 11.45
CA ASN A 4 -29.68 -4.11 12.07
C ASN A 4 -28.52 -4.65 11.23
N ASN A 5 -27.93 -3.80 10.42
CA ASN A 5 -26.77 -4.15 9.60
C ASN A 5 -25.50 -3.92 10.42
N GLU A 6 -25.36 -4.64 11.53
CA GLU A 6 -24.10 -4.72 12.24
C GLU A 6 -23.16 -5.66 11.47
N ILE A 7 -22.26 -5.10 10.69
CA ILE A 7 -21.12 -5.85 10.16
C ILE A 7 -20.20 -6.14 11.36
N ARG A 8 -20.40 -7.29 11.99
CA ARG A 8 -19.42 -7.80 12.95
C ARG A 8 -18.24 -8.33 12.16
N ALA A 9 -17.14 -7.59 12.16
CA ALA A 9 -15.85 -8.14 11.78
C ALA A 9 -15.59 -9.36 12.66
N GLY A 10 -15.33 -10.51 12.05
CA GLY A 10 -15.12 -11.77 12.75
C GLY A 10 -14.01 -11.63 13.78
N ALA A 11 -14.36 -11.72 15.05
CA ALA A 11 -13.42 -11.67 16.15
C ALA A 11 -12.72 -13.02 16.29
N SER A 12 -11.45 -13.07 15.98
CA SER A 12 -10.58 -14.10 16.50
C SER A 12 -9.56 -13.46 17.45
N GLY A 13 -9.72 -13.74 18.73
CA GLY A 13 -8.80 -13.30 19.78
C GLY A 13 -9.24 -11.97 20.47
N ALA A 14 -8.95 -11.88 21.76
CA ALA A 14 -9.23 -10.69 22.55
C ALA A 14 -8.60 -9.45 21.93
N GLN A 15 -9.42 -8.64 21.27
CA GLN A 15 -8.99 -7.33 20.77
C GLN A 15 -8.89 -6.39 21.97
N SER A 16 -7.75 -5.74 22.10
CA SER A 16 -7.72 -4.51 22.87
C SER A 16 -8.68 -3.53 22.18
N THR A 17 -9.62 -3.01 22.94
CA THR A 17 -10.66 -2.08 22.46
C THR A 17 -10.10 -0.74 21.99
N ASP A 18 -8.79 -0.56 22.02
CA ASP A 18 -8.14 0.75 21.88
C ASP A 18 -7.77 1.11 20.42
N PHE A 19 -7.83 0.16 19.48
CA PHE A 19 -7.42 0.44 18.08
C PHE A 19 -8.59 0.60 17.09
N TYR A 20 -9.78 0.07 17.37
CA TYR A 20 -10.95 0.12 16.49
C TYR A 20 -12.27 0.33 17.25
N ASN A 21 -12.32 1.30 18.14
CA ASN A 21 -13.53 1.62 18.89
C ASN A 21 -14.43 2.66 18.19
N GLY A 22 -14.13 2.99 16.96
CA GLY A 22 -14.90 3.95 16.17
C GLY A 22 -15.81 3.29 15.15
N VAL A 23 -17.10 3.61 15.17
CA VAL A 23 -18.01 3.33 14.07
C VAL A 23 -17.70 4.34 12.95
N VAL A 24 -17.28 3.88 11.79
CA VAL A 24 -17.14 4.75 10.61
C VAL A 24 -18.52 4.91 9.99
N ASN A 25 -19.18 6.01 10.32
CA ASN A 25 -20.54 6.33 9.86
C ASN A 25 -20.57 7.02 8.49
N GLN A 26 -19.41 7.37 7.93
CA GLN A 26 -19.30 8.15 6.70
C GLN A 26 -18.21 7.59 5.80
N SER A 27 -18.44 7.64 4.51
CA SER A 27 -17.44 7.32 3.48
C SER A 27 -17.43 8.42 2.43
N LEU A 28 -16.27 8.58 1.79
CA LEU A 28 -16.11 9.48 0.65
C LEU A 28 -16.01 8.65 -0.63
N ARG A 29 -16.71 9.10 -1.64
CA ARG A 29 -16.58 8.56 -2.99
C ARG A 29 -15.84 9.57 -3.85
N PHE A 30 -14.80 9.10 -4.52
CA PHE A 30 -14.06 9.85 -5.52
C PHE A 30 -14.47 9.33 -6.90
N ASN A 31 -15.08 10.18 -7.70
CA ASN A 31 -15.40 9.87 -9.09
C ASN A 31 -14.18 10.21 -9.96
N ASP A 32 -13.84 9.32 -10.87
CA ASP A 32 -12.73 9.53 -11.80
C ASP A 32 -12.92 10.76 -12.68
N GLY A 33 -14.13 10.96 -13.22
CA GLY A 33 -14.45 12.09 -14.09
C GLY A 33 -14.47 13.46 -13.41
N ASP A 34 -14.49 13.53 -12.08
CA ASP A 34 -14.67 14.79 -11.34
C ASP A 34 -13.34 15.35 -10.79
N SER A 35 -12.21 14.66 -11.01
CA SER A 35 -10.89 15.00 -10.42
C SER A 35 -10.95 15.23 -8.90
N ALA A 36 -11.85 14.52 -8.22
CA ALA A 36 -12.11 14.69 -6.80
C ALA A 36 -10.87 14.31 -5.97
N ASN A 37 -10.49 15.18 -5.05
CA ASN A 37 -9.32 14.95 -4.19
C ASN A 37 -9.54 15.47 -2.77
N LEU A 38 -8.71 14.97 -1.84
CA LEU A 38 -8.51 15.57 -0.53
C LEU A 38 -7.08 16.09 -0.47
N SER A 39 -6.91 17.32 -0.01
CA SER A 39 -5.59 17.93 0.16
C SER A 39 -5.34 18.34 1.60
N ARG A 40 -4.09 18.20 2.03
CA ARG A 40 -3.60 18.67 3.32
C ARG A 40 -2.20 19.24 3.17
N THR A 41 -1.99 20.43 3.69
CA THR A 41 -0.66 21.02 3.78
C THR A 41 -0.04 20.69 5.14
N PHE A 42 1.15 20.11 5.13
CA PHE A 42 1.93 19.84 6.34
C PHE A 42 2.82 21.05 6.65
N THR A 43 2.83 21.48 7.91
CA THR A 43 3.63 22.64 8.36
C THR A 43 5.09 22.28 8.61
N SER A 44 5.41 21.00 8.76
CA SER A 44 6.77 20.50 8.96
C SER A 44 6.97 19.15 8.28
N SER A 45 8.19 18.84 7.87
CA SER A 45 8.54 17.51 7.36
C SER A 45 8.62 16.51 8.51
N SER A 46 8.04 15.32 8.30
CA SER A 46 8.21 14.17 9.19
C SER A 46 9.50 13.41 8.91
N ASN A 47 9.73 12.31 9.62
CA ASN A 47 10.86 11.42 9.37
C ASN A 47 10.76 10.77 7.98
N ARG A 48 11.72 11.05 7.10
CA ARG A 48 11.78 10.51 5.74
C ARG A 48 12.52 9.17 5.65
N ARG A 49 13.22 8.78 6.71
CA ARG A 49 14.04 7.55 6.73
C ARG A 49 13.29 6.37 7.33
N THR A 50 12.30 6.63 8.20
CA THR A 50 11.50 5.60 8.86
C THR A 50 10.03 5.99 8.81
N TRP A 51 9.22 5.20 8.12
CA TRP A 51 7.78 5.41 7.98
C TRP A 51 7.08 4.10 7.61
N THR A 52 5.78 4.08 7.79
CA THR A 52 4.94 2.95 7.42
C THR A 52 3.74 3.46 6.64
N TRP A 53 3.44 2.79 5.53
CA TRP A 53 2.21 2.95 4.80
C TRP A 53 1.34 1.72 5.01
N SER A 54 0.03 1.90 5.20
CA SER A 54 -0.91 0.82 5.41
C SER A 54 -2.27 1.18 4.83
N ALA A 55 -2.89 0.24 4.11
CA ALA A 55 -4.23 0.41 3.57
C ALA A 55 -4.95 -0.93 3.32
N TRP A 56 -6.27 -0.91 3.44
CA TRP A 56 -7.14 -1.94 2.88
C TRP A 56 -7.49 -1.59 1.45
N ILE A 57 -7.25 -2.51 0.54
CA ILE A 57 -7.44 -2.30 -0.89
C ILE A 57 -8.23 -3.46 -1.48
N LYS A 58 -9.21 -3.10 -2.31
CA LYS A 58 -9.89 -4.01 -3.23
C LYS A 58 -9.67 -3.50 -4.63
N ARG A 59 -9.14 -4.34 -5.49
CA ARG A 59 -8.88 -3.96 -6.88
C ARG A 59 -10.15 -4.04 -7.71
N SER A 60 -10.31 -3.11 -8.66
CA SER A 60 -11.45 -3.09 -9.59
C SER A 60 -11.07 -3.38 -11.03
N GLY A 61 -9.77 -3.37 -11.37
CA GLY A 61 -9.27 -3.60 -12.73
C GLY A 61 -7.88 -4.21 -12.75
N PHE A 62 -7.56 -4.84 -13.88
CA PHE A 62 -6.28 -5.49 -14.16
C PHE A 62 -5.84 -5.21 -15.59
N GLY A 63 -4.54 -5.38 -15.88
CA GLY A 63 -4.03 -5.25 -17.24
C GLY A 63 -3.99 -3.83 -17.78
N ILE A 64 -4.09 -2.85 -16.91
CA ILE A 64 -3.91 -1.44 -17.20
C ILE A 64 -2.53 -1.03 -16.67
N ASP A 65 -2.06 0.15 -17.04
CA ASP A 65 -0.80 0.76 -16.57
C ASP A 65 -0.58 0.64 -15.06
N ASP A 66 0.62 0.93 -14.60
CA ASP A 66 0.96 0.93 -13.19
C ASP A 66 -0.10 1.68 -12.35
N MET A 67 -0.61 1.03 -11.30
CA MET A 67 -1.65 1.59 -10.43
C MET A 67 -1.00 2.09 -9.13
N PRO A 68 -0.71 3.40 -9.01
CA PRO A 68 -0.09 3.93 -7.80
C PRO A 68 -1.06 3.89 -6.62
N LEU A 69 -0.56 3.39 -5.50
CA LEU A 69 -1.25 3.34 -4.21
C LEU A 69 -0.78 4.48 -3.29
N PHE A 70 0.50 4.79 -3.37
CA PHE A 70 1.13 5.89 -2.68
C PHE A 70 2.20 6.49 -3.59
N ASN A 71 2.27 7.82 -3.66
CA ASN A 71 3.23 8.52 -4.49
C ASN A 71 3.81 9.72 -3.73
N ALA A 72 5.13 9.81 -3.69
CA ALA A 72 5.87 10.99 -3.28
C ALA A 72 6.57 11.55 -4.51
N TYR A 73 6.15 12.73 -4.96
CA TYR A 73 6.64 13.33 -6.19
C TYR A 73 7.11 14.77 -5.96
N ALA A 74 8.34 15.07 -6.31
CA ALA A 74 8.90 16.43 -6.30
C ALA A 74 9.21 16.91 -7.72
N SER A 75 9.70 16.03 -8.59
CA SER A 75 10.00 16.31 -10.01
C SER A 75 10.11 15.00 -10.79
N SER A 76 10.22 15.08 -12.12
CA SER A 76 10.44 13.91 -12.98
C SER A 76 11.73 13.11 -12.68
N SER A 77 12.66 13.69 -11.94
CA SER A 77 13.90 13.04 -11.51
C SER A 77 13.96 12.81 -9.98
N ASN A 78 12.90 13.10 -9.25
CA ASN A 78 12.84 12.92 -7.80
C ASN A 78 11.42 12.51 -7.37
N TYR A 79 11.18 11.20 -7.39
CA TYR A 79 9.91 10.61 -7.01
C TYR A 79 10.11 9.19 -6.46
N ALA A 80 9.13 8.73 -5.70
CA ALA A 80 9.01 7.34 -5.27
C ALA A 80 7.53 6.96 -5.19
N TYR A 81 7.22 5.70 -5.45
CA TYR A 81 5.86 5.20 -5.35
C TYR A 81 5.78 3.76 -4.85
N ILE A 82 4.62 3.43 -4.30
CA ILE A 82 4.15 2.07 -4.08
C ILE A 82 3.00 1.86 -5.05
N ASN A 83 3.07 0.83 -5.89
CA ASN A 83 2.09 0.57 -6.93
C ASN A 83 1.81 -0.92 -7.10
N PHE A 84 0.71 -1.24 -7.77
CA PHE A 84 0.61 -2.51 -8.47
C PHE A 84 1.29 -2.34 -9.81
N ARG A 85 2.40 -3.06 -9.96
CA ARG A 85 3.19 -3.01 -11.18
C ARG A 85 2.48 -3.74 -12.30
N TYR A 86 2.26 -3.04 -13.41
CA TYR A 86 1.87 -3.66 -14.66
C TYR A 86 3.08 -4.25 -15.39
N SER A 87 2.90 -5.37 -16.04
CA SER A 87 3.83 -5.88 -17.04
C SER A 87 3.04 -6.48 -18.17
N SER A 88 3.47 -6.21 -19.41
CA SER A 88 2.90 -6.77 -20.62
C SER A 88 3.02 -8.31 -20.71
N THR A 89 3.82 -8.92 -19.83
CA THR A 89 3.87 -10.37 -19.68
C THR A 89 2.74 -10.81 -18.78
N PRO A 90 1.84 -11.71 -19.19
CA PRO A 90 0.76 -12.21 -18.36
C PRO A 90 1.31 -12.76 -17.04
N GLY A 91 0.93 -12.19 -15.94
CA GLY A 91 1.33 -12.69 -14.63
C GLY A 91 1.76 -11.63 -13.61
N TYR A 92 1.95 -10.39 -13.99
CA TYR A 92 2.56 -9.38 -13.14
C TYR A 92 1.56 -8.32 -12.67
N GLU A 93 0.77 -8.66 -11.69
CA GLU A 93 -0.04 -7.74 -10.89
C GLU A 93 0.56 -7.72 -9.47
N THR A 94 1.86 -7.43 -9.40
CA THR A 94 2.69 -7.55 -8.21
C THR A 94 2.76 -6.22 -7.47
N LEU A 95 2.96 -6.26 -6.16
CA LEU A 95 3.22 -5.06 -5.37
C LEU A 95 4.69 -4.65 -5.54
N GLU A 96 4.92 -3.37 -5.82
CA GLU A 96 6.25 -2.82 -6.03
C GLU A 96 6.44 -1.51 -5.25
N TYR A 97 7.62 -1.35 -4.66
CA TYR A 97 8.23 -0.04 -4.38
C TYR A 97 9.19 0.29 -5.51
N PHE A 98 9.16 1.53 -5.98
CA PHE A 98 10.10 2.06 -6.95
C PHE A 98 10.46 3.51 -6.63
N ASP A 99 11.70 3.93 -6.91
CA ASP A 99 12.12 5.33 -6.86
C ASP A 99 12.94 5.75 -8.08
N SER A 100 13.07 7.05 -8.28
CA SER A 100 13.81 7.67 -9.40
C SER A 100 15.31 7.37 -9.41
N ASN A 101 15.87 6.81 -8.32
CA ASN A 101 17.26 6.36 -8.26
C ASN A 101 17.41 4.89 -8.69
N SER A 102 16.44 4.36 -9.40
CA SER A 102 16.38 2.95 -9.84
C SER A 102 16.46 1.96 -8.68
N LYS A 103 15.89 2.32 -7.53
CA LYS A 103 15.67 1.40 -6.42
C LYS A 103 14.28 0.81 -6.53
N TYR A 104 14.19 -0.50 -6.32
CA TYR A 104 12.93 -1.22 -6.43
C TYR A 104 12.94 -2.49 -5.59
N VAL A 105 11.77 -2.85 -5.11
CA VAL A 105 11.49 -4.14 -4.47
C VAL A 105 10.15 -4.60 -5.00
N THR A 106 10.14 -5.67 -5.79
CA THR A 106 8.95 -6.19 -6.48
C THR A 106 8.66 -7.59 -5.97
N THR A 107 7.44 -7.83 -5.50
CA THR A 107 7.03 -9.15 -5.00
C THR A 107 6.93 -10.18 -6.13
N THR A 108 7.08 -11.48 -5.81
CA THR A 108 6.70 -12.56 -6.73
C THR A 108 5.20 -12.82 -6.70
N GLN A 109 4.56 -12.51 -5.57
CA GLN A 109 3.13 -12.69 -5.39
C GLN A 109 2.35 -11.69 -6.25
N ALA A 110 1.40 -12.22 -7.04
CA ALA A 110 0.47 -11.43 -7.82
C ALA A 110 -0.89 -11.32 -7.10
N PHE A 111 -1.54 -10.16 -7.23
CA PHE A 111 -2.81 -9.82 -6.57
C PHE A 111 -3.90 -9.62 -7.63
N ARG A 112 -4.55 -10.72 -8.04
CA ARG A 112 -5.48 -10.75 -9.19
C ARG A 112 -6.94 -11.00 -8.82
N ASP A 113 -7.26 -11.15 -7.55
CA ASP A 113 -8.63 -11.35 -7.13
C ASP A 113 -9.32 -10.00 -6.91
N ALA A 114 -10.19 -9.62 -7.85
CA ALA A 114 -11.01 -8.41 -7.74
C ALA A 114 -12.12 -8.50 -6.69
N SER A 115 -12.43 -9.70 -6.21
CA SER A 115 -13.43 -9.90 -5.16
C SER A 115 -12.86 -9.76 -3.75
N ALA A 116 -11.53 -9.93 -3.59
CA ALA A 116 -10.86 -9.93 -2.32
C ALA A 116 -10.45 -8.53 -1.84
N TRP A 117 -10.58 -8.30 -0.53
CA TRP A 117 -9.92 -7.24 0.18
C TRP A 117 -8.55 -7.71 0.67
N TYR A 118 -7.54 -6.88 0.47
CA TYR A 118 -6.19 -7.10 0.97
C TYR A 118 -5.82 -5.97 1.93
N HIS A 119 -5.24 -6.32 3.07
CA HIS A 119 -4.56 -5.36 3.93
C HIS A 119 -3.07 -5.35 3.59
N PHE A 120 -2.61 -4.28 2.97
CA PHE A 120 -1.19 -4.09 2.66
C PHE A 120 -0.53 -3.21 3.71
N VAL A 121 0.69 -3.59 4.10
CA VAL A 121 1.58 -2.76 4.91
C VAL A 121 2.95 -2.73 4.26
N VAL A 122 3.52 -1.53 4.10
CA VAL A 122 4.89 -1.32 3.67
C VAL A 122 5.63 -0.58 4.78
N ALA A 123 6.57 -1.26 5.42
CA ALA A 123 7.45 -0.68 6.41
C ALA A 123 8.77 -0.29 5.75
N PHE A 124 9.13 0.99 5.85
CA PHE A 124 10.31 1.58 5.26
C PHE A 124 11.25 2.08 6.35
N ASP A 125 12.49 1.61 6.37
CA ASP A 125 13.51 2.00 7.35
C ASP A 125 14.92 1.95 6.74
N THR A 126 15.36 3.07 6.16
CA THR A 126 16.72 3.17 5.58
C THR A 126 17.82 3.32 6.62
N THR A 127 17.54 3.24 7.91
CA THR A 127 18.58 3.22 8.95
C THR A 127 19.18 1.82 9.15
N GLN A 128 18.54 0.79 8.60
CA GLN A 128 18.98 -0.59 8.72
C GLN A 128 20.29 -0.86 7.95
N SER A 129 21.23 -1.53 8.60
CA SER A 129 22.50 -1.93 7.99
C SER A 129 22.30 -3.00 6.91
N THR A 130 21.39 -3.95 7.16
CA THR A 130 21.02 -4.98 6.20
C THR A 130 20.06 -4.42 5.16
N GLU A 131 20.40 -4.48 3.89
CA GLU A 131 19.59 -3.92 2.80
C GLU A 131 18.17 -4.49 2.75
N ALA A 132 18.02 -5.81 2.94
CA ALA A 132 16.73 -6.49 2.92
C ALA A 132 15.81 -6.09 4.08
N ASP A 133 16.34 -5.45 5.13
CA ASP A 133 15.55 -4.94 6.24
C ASP A 133 15.03 -3.51 6.02
N ARG A 134 15.48 -2.83 4.95
CA ARG A 134 15.10 -1.42 4.67
C ARG A 134 13.68 -1.27 4.15
N ILE A 135 13.15 -2.29 3.47
CA ILE A 135 11.77 -2.32 3.01
C ILE A 135 11.18 -3.70 3.30
N LYS A 136 10.06 -3.73 4.02
CA LYS A 136 9.30 -4.95 4.29
C LYS A 136 7.86 -4.78 3.85
N PHE A 137 7.36 -5.77 3.12
CA PHE A 137 5.97 -5.84 2.68
C PHE A 137 5.23 -6.88 3.49
N TYR A 138 3.98 -6.56 3.83
CA TYR A 138 3.07 -7.49 4.48
C TYR A 138 1.74 -7.48 3.74
N VAL A 139 1.12 -8.63 3.65
CA VAL A 139 -0.24 -8.81 3.16
C VAL A 139 -1.04 -9.61 4.16
N ASN A 140 -2.18 -9.08 4.59
CA ASN A 140 -3.07 -9.69 5.59
C ASN A 140 -2.32 -10.15 6.85
N GLY A 141 -1.36 -9.32 7.31
CA GLY A 141 -0.54 -9.59 8.49
C GLY A 141 0.65 -10.52 8.28
N THR A 142 0.81 -11.13 7.10
CA THR A 142 1.93 -12.03 6.78
C THR A 142 3.01 -11.30 5.99
N GLN A 143 4.27 -11.40 6.43
CA GLN A 143 5.39 -10.81 5.70
C GLN A 143 5.63 -11.52 4.38
N ILE A 144 5.79 -10.75 3.30
CA ILE A 144 6.24 -11.24 1.99
C ILE A 144 7.76 -11.34 2.03
N THR A 145 8.29 -12.51 1.72
CA THR A 145 9.74 -12.78 1.73
C THR A 145 10.28 -13.18 0.35
N SER A 146 9.40 -13.32 -0.64
CA SER A 146 9.77 -13.70 -2.02
C SER A 146 9.62 -12.51 -2.96
N PHE A 147 10.73 -12.14 -3.62
CA PHE A 147 10.81 -11.00 -4.52
C PHE A 147 11.35 -11.43 -5.87
N SER A 148 10.77 -10.87 -6.94
CA SER A 148 11.21 -11.10 -8.33
C SER A 148 12.35 -10.16 -8.72
N ARG A 149 12.40 -8.97 -8.10
CA ARG A 149 13.42 -7.94 -8.32
C ARG A 149 13.73 -7.22 -7.03
N THR A 150 15.01 -6.96 -6.78
CA THR A 150 15.46 -6.17 -5.62
C THR A 150 16.62 -5.26 -5.98
N ALA A 151 16.51 -4.01 -5.60
CA ALA A 151 17.58 -3.01 -5.54
C ALA A 151 17.19 -2.03 -4.42
N TYR A 152 17.61 -2.31 -3.20
CA TYR A 152 17.16 -1.59 -2.02
C TYR A 152 17.70 -0.15 -1.99
N PRO A 153 16.95 0.80 -1.37
CA PRO A 153 17.46 2.15 -1.11
C PRO A 153 18.75 2.14 -0.30
N SER A 154 19.57 3.17 -0.49
CA SER A 154 20.78 3.37 0.33
C SER A 154 20.40 3.67 1.79
N GLN A 155 21.37 3.44 2.68
CA GLN A 155 21.26 3.78 4.10
C GLN A 155 21.26 5.31 4.31
#